data_e8e7198e65b52a53f1c59be32e987628
#
_entry.id   e8e7198e65b52a53f1c59be32e987628
#
_cell.length_a   1.000
_cell.length_b   1.000
_cell.length_c   1.000
_cell.angle_alpha   90.00
_cell.angle_beta   90.00
_cell.angle_gamma   90.00
#
_symmetry.space_group_name_H-M   'P 1'
#
loop_
_entity.id
_entity.type
_entity.pdbx_description
1 polymer ?
#
loop_
_entity_poly.entity_id
_entity_poly.type
_entity_poly.pdbx_seq_one_letter_code
_entity_poly.pdbx_strand_id
1 'polypeptide(L)'
;SHMGEFLLSGPNALALIQKVTSNDASTLTIGRAQYSCLPNNDGGIVDDLIIYKMKEEQYLLVVNASNIDKDWDWISSHNDLGVEMKNLSDDYSLLAIQGPKAVEAMQSLTSVNLSEIQYYHFEVRDFAGIENVIISATGYTGSGGFEKK
;
A
#
# COMPACT_ATOMS: atom_id res chain seq x y z
N SER A 1 9.07 7.62 9.37
CA SER A 1 8.68 8.56 8.32
C SER A 1 7.20 8.43 8.03
N HIS A 2 6.60 9.53 7.67
CA HIS A 2 5.18 9.62 7.42
C HIS A 2 4.90 9.29 5.95
N MET A 3 4.01 8.34 5.70
CA MET A 3 3.58 8.01 4.34
C MET A 3 2.16 8.52 4.11
N GLY A 4 1.83 8.82 2.84
CA GLY A 4 0.45 9.07 2.46
C GLY A 4 -0.28 7.76 2.19
N GLU A 5 -1.54 7.69 2.59
CA GLU A 5 -2.36 6.49 2.44
C GLU A 5 -3.73 6.91 1.91
N PHE A 6 -4.02 6.52 0.67
CA PHE A 6 -5.28 6.87 -0.01
C PHE A 6 -6.11 5.62 -0.22
N LEU A 7 -7.31 5.61 0.32
CA LEU A 7 -8.25 4.51 0.11
C LEU A 7 -9.17 4.83 -1.07
N LEU A 8 -9.14 3.97 -2.08
CA LEU A 8 -9.98 4.06 -3.27
C LEU A 8 -10.99 2.92 -3.23
N SER A 9 -12.28 3.25 -3.30
CA SER A 9 -13.37 2.28 -3.14
C SER A 9 -14.42 2.44 -4.21
N GLY A 10 -15.05 1.34 -4.57
CA GLY A 10 -16.17 1.28 -5.49
C GLY A 10 -15.89 0.47 -6.74
N PRO A 11 -16.92 0.25 -7.58
CA PRO A 11 -16.80 -0.62 -8.75
C PRO A 11 -15.81 -0.11 -9.80
N ASN A 12 -15.51 1.18 -9.80
CA ASN A 12 -14.57 1.79 -10.75
C ASN A 12 -13.19 2.05 -10.16
N ALA A 13 -12.90 1.60 -8.93
CA ALA A 13 -11.61 1.83 -8.29
C ALA A 13 -10.46 1.24 -9.11
N LEU A 14 -10.60 0.00 -9.57
CA LEU A 14 -9.59 -0.63 -10.42
C LEU A 14 -9.38 0.15 -11.73
N ALA A 15 -10.45 0.60 -12.34
CA ALA A 15 -10.36 1.37 -13.60
C ALA A 15 -9.56 2.67 -13.42
N LEU A 16 -9.78 3.38 -12.31
CA LEU A 16 -9.00 4.57 -12.00
C LEU A 16 -7.52 4.24 -11.78
N ILE A 17 -7.23 3.19 -11.02
CA ILE A 17 -5.85 2.75 -10.78
C ILE A 17 -5.15 2.38 -12.09
N GLN A 18 -5.81 1.63 -12.96
CA GLN A 18 -5.27 1.26 -14.28
C GLN A 18 -5.01 2.49 -15.15
N LYS A 19 -5.84 3.51 -15.02
CA LYS A 19 -5.71 4.76 -15.77
C LYS A 19 -4.46 5.56 -15.36
N VAL A 20 -4.10 5.56 -14.08
CA VAL A 20 -3.06 6.45 -13.52
C VAL A 20 -1.75 5.73 -13.18
N THR A 21 -1.72 4.40 -13.18
CA THR A 21 -0.52 3.64 -12.81
C THR A 21 0.05 2.83 -13.96
N SER A 22 1.32 2.45 -13.84
CA SER A 22 2.07 1.81 -14.92
C SER A 22 1.92 0.29 -14.98
N ASN A 23 1.58 -0.36 -13.86
CA ASN A 23 1.46 -1.81 -13.79
C ASN A 23 0.00 -2.27 -13.85
N ASP A 24 -0.20 -3.55 -14.16
CA ASP A 24 -1.52 -4.15 -14.24
C ASP A 24 -2.01 -4.55 -12.84
N ALA A 25 -2.80 -3.67 -12.20
CA ALA A 25 -3.36 -3.92 -10.89
C ALA A 25 -4.51 -4.95 -10.91
N SER A 26 -5.02 -5.33 -12.09
CA SER A 26 -6.05 -6.36 -12.20
C SER A 26 -5.56 -7.75 -11.77
N THR A 27 -4.25 -7.94 -11.74
CA THR A 27 -3.64 -9.20 -11.27
C THR A 27 -3.62 -9.34 -9.76
N LEU A 28 -3.92 -8.27 -9.01
CA LEU A 28 -3.92 -8.30 -7.56
C LEU A 28 -5.12 -9.08 -7.02
N THR A 29 -4.83 -9.92 -6.03
CA THR A 29 -5.85 -10.55 -5.19
C THR A 29 -5.82 -9.94 -3.79
N ILE A 30 -6.88 -10.15 -3.02
CA ILE A 30 -6.96 -9.61 -1.65
C ILE A 30 -5.77 -10.11 -0.83
N GLY A 31 -5.10 -9.20 -0.14
CA GLY A 31 -3.91 -9.50 0.65
C GLY A 31 -2.60 -9.35 -0.11
N ARG A 32 -2.63 -8.97 -1.40
CA ARG A 32 -1.43 -8.74 -2.19
C ARG A 32 -1.16 -7.26 -2.40
N ALA A 33 0.12 -6.94 -2.55
CA ALA A 33 0.61 -5.61 -2.86
C ALA A 33 1.35 -5.62 -4.20
N GLN A 34 1.43 -4.45 -4.84
CA GLN A 34 2.13 -4.27 -6.10
C GLN A 34 2.85 -2.92 -6.09
N TYR A 35 4.15 -2.94 -6.42
CA TYR A 35 4.88 -1.71 -6.71
C TYR A 35 4.47 -1.18 -8.08
N SER A 36 4.26 0.13 -8.16
CA SER A 36 3.89 0.78 -9.41
C SER A 36 4.38 2.23 -9.41
N CYS A 37 4.09 2.96 -10.46
CA CYS A 37 4.36 4.39 -10.52
C CYS A 37 3.22 5.14 -11.18
N LEU A 38 3.21 6.46 -10.98
CA LEU A 38 2.28 7.40 -11.59
C LEU A 38 2.99 8.08 -12.76
N PRO A 39 2.85 7.60 -14.00
CA PRO A 39 3.46 8.29 -15.13
C PRO A 39 2.74 9.61 -15.43
N ASN A 40 3.50 10.60 -15.88
CA ASN A 40 2.93 11.85 -16.36
C ASN A 40 2.76 11.81 -17.89
N ASN A 41 2.21 12.89 -18.45
CA ASN A 41 1.93 12.96 -19.88
C ASN A 41 3.17 13.26 -20.74
N ASP A 42 4.32 13.53 -20.12
CA ASP A 42 5.56 13.97 -20.79
C ASP A 42 6.65 12.88 -20.80
N GLY A 43 6.27 11.63 -20.49
CA GLY A 43 7.22 10.52 -20.43
C GLY A 43 7.99 10.41 -19.13
N GLY A 44 7.67 11.25 -18.12
CA GLY A 44 8.25 11.18 -16.79
C GLY A 44 7.33 10.48 -15.80
N ILE A 45 7.71 10.56 -14.53
CA ILE A 45 7.00 9.94 -13.42
C ILE A 45 6.66 11.02 -12.38
N VAL A 46 5.38 11.08 -11.97
CA VAL A 46 4.94 11.95 -10.88
C VAL A 46 5.48 11.45 -9.56
N ASP A 47 5.30 10.15 -9.30
CA ASP A 47 5.79 9.48 -8.10
C ASP A 47 5.74 7.97 -8.29
N ASP A 48 6.36 7.23 -7.38
CA ASP A 48 6.14 5.80 -7.23
C ASP A 48 5.24 5.52 -6.02
N LEU A 49 4.64 4.33 -6.00
CA LEU A 49 3.69 3.97 -4.95
C LEU A 49 3.62 2.45 -4.81
N ILE A 50 2.98 2.03 -3.72
CA ILE A 50 2.59 0.63 -3.53
C ILE A 50 1.09 0.56 -3.44
N ILE A 51 0.48 -0.37 -4.18
CA ILE A 51 -0.95 -0.62 -4.23
C ILE A 51 -1.25 -1.87 -3.42
N TYR A 52 -2.14 -1.76 -2.44
CA TYR A 52 -2.60 -2.88 -1.61
C TYR A 52 -4.06 -3.17 -1.94
N LYS A 53 -4.38 -4.40 -2.33
CA LYS A 53 -5.77 -4.81 -2.48
C LYS A 53 -6.32 -5.24 -1.12
N MET A 54 -7.16 -4.39 -0.53
CA MET A 54 -7.71 -4.58 0.81
C MET A 54 -8.93 -5.50 0.81
N LYS A 55 -9.82 -5.30 -0.16
CA LYS A 55 -11.07 -6.05 -0.36
C LYS A 55 -11.40 -6.02 -1.84
N GLU A 56 -12.46 -6.71 -2.25
CA GLU A 56 -13.01 -6.50 -3.58
C GLU A 56 -13.41 -5.03 -3.73
N GLU A 57 -13.07 -4.43 -4.87
CA GLU A 57 -13.37 -3.03 -5.18
C GLU A 57 -12.79 -2.01 -4.19
N GLN A 58 -11.76 -2.40 -3.40
CA GLN A 58 -11.13 -1.50 -2.43
C GLN A 58 -9.62 -1.67 -2.45
N TYR A 59 -8.91 -0.57 -2.67
CA TYR A 59 -7.46 -0.52 -2.77
C TYR A 59 -6.90 0.59 -1.89
N LEU A 60 -5.78 0.33 -1.25
CA LEU A 60 -5.02 1.35 -0.53
C LEU A 60 -3.75 1.68 -1.31
N LEU A 61 -3.58 2.96 -1.61
CA LEU A 61 -2.39 3.46 -2.30
C LEU A 61 -1.49 4.12 -1.28
N VAL A 62 -0.27 3.63 -1.15
CA VAL A 62 0.73 4.18 -0.23
C VAL A 62 1.76 4.97 -1.03
N VAL A 63 1.85 6.26 -0.75
CA VAL A 63 2.68 7.22 -1.48
C VAL A 63 3.72 7.86 -0.56
N ASN A 64 4.71 8.50 -1.15
CA ASN A 64 5.77 9.17 -0.41
C ASN A 64 5.24 10.37 0.37
N ALA A 65 5.71 10.53 1.62
CA ALA A 65 5.25 11.57 2.52
C ALA A 65 5.37 12.99 1.95
N SER A 66 6.45 13.26 1.24
CA SER A 66 6.72 14.58 0.65
C SER A 66 5.82 14.92 -0.53
N ASN A 67 5.09 13.96 -1.07
CA ASN A 67 4.29 14.09 -2.28
C ASN A 67 2.80 13.84 -2.07
N ILE A 68 2.33 13.81 -0.81
CA ILE A 68 0.94 13.47 -0.50
C ILE A 68 -0.04 14.34 -1.27
N ASP A 69 0.10 15.66 -1.19
CA ASP A 69 -0.82 16.59 -1.85
C ASP A 69 -0.71 16.52 -3.37
N LYS A 70 0.51 16.44 -3.89
CA LYS A 70 0.78 16.32 -5.32
C LYS A 70 0.14 15.04 -5.89
N ASP A 71 0.34 13.92 -5.24
CA ASP A 71 -0.17 12.63 -5.69
C ASP A 71 -1.69 12.56 -5.57
N TRP A 72 -2.24 13.10 -4.49
CA TRP A 72 -3.69 13.21 -4.33
C TRP A 72 -4.32 14.02 -5.46
N ASP A 73 -3.77 15.21 -5.75
CA ASP A 73 -4.27 16.08 -6.79
C ASP A 73 -4.17 15.43 -8.18
N TRP A 74 -3.06 14.73 -8.44
CA TRP A 74 -2.88 14.02 -9.70
C TRP A 74 -3.92 12.93 -9.90
N ILE A 75 -4.10 12.05 -8.91
CA ILE A 75 -5.07 10.95 -9.00
C ILE A 75 -6.50 11.50 -9.07
N SER A 76 -6.84 12.46 -8.22
CA SER A 76 -8.21 13.03 -8.21
C SER A 76 -8.53 13.78 -9.49
N SER A 77 -7.55 14.42 -10.13
CA SER A 77 -7.76 15.10 -11.41
C SER A 77 -8.13 14.14 -12.55
N HIS A 78 -7.79 12.85 -12.42
CA HIS A 78 -8.13 11.80 -13.38
C HIS A 78 -9.36 11.01 -12.98
N ASN A 79 -9.96 11.32 -11.82
CA ASN A 79 -11.11 10.60 -11.30
C ASN A 79 -12.41 11.17 -11.89
N ASP A 80 -12.68 10.81 -13.12
CA ASP A 80 -13.95 11.10 -13.81
C ASP A 80 -14.93 9.92 -13.75
N LEU A 81 -14.60 8.89 -12.95
CA LEU A 81 -15.34 7.65 -12.82
C LEU A 81 -16.16 7.57 -11.53
N GLY A 82 -16.13 8.62 -10.70
CA GLY A 82 -16.88 8.66 -9.44
C GLY A 82 -16.32 7.73 -8.37
N VAL A 83 -15.03 7.41 -8.40
CA VAL A 83 -14.39 6.59 -7.38
C VAL A 83 -14.34 7.34 -6.05
N GLU A 84 -14.74 6.68 -4.97
CA GLU A 84 -14.62 7.26 -3.63
C GLU A 84 -13.15 7.23 -3.21
N MET A 85 -12.60 8.41 -2.91
CA MET A 85 -11.22 8.57 -2.47
C MET A 85 -11.20 9.17 -1.07
N LYS A 86 -10.43 8.55 -0.17
CA LYS A 86 -10.23 9.05 1.19
C LYS A 86 -8.75 9.11 1.51
N ASN A 87 -8.29 10.22 2.07
CA ASN A 87 -6.93 10.33 2.61
C ASN A 87 -6.95 9.83 4.05
N LEU A 88 -6.40 8.65 4.28
CA LEU A 88 -6.35 7.99 5.59
C LEU A 88 -4.94 7.95 6.17
N SER A 89 -4.10 8.91 5.79
CA SER A 89 -2.68 8.93 6.20
C SER A 89 -2.48 8.94 7.72
N ASP A 90 -3.47 9.42 8.48
CA ASP A 90 -3.44 9.43 9.94
C ASP A 90 -4.18 8.24 10.58
N ASP A 91 -4.90 7.43 9.80
CA ASP A 91 -5.79 6.39 10.32
C ASP A 91 -5.20 4.98 10.28
N TYR A 92 -4.26 4.72 9.36
CA TYR A 92 -3.58 3.44 9.26
C TYR A 92 -2.14 3.56 9.71
N SER A 93 -1.68 2.55 10.42
CA SER A 93 -0.26 2.36 10.70
C SER A 93 0.30 1.31 9.75
N LEU A 94 1.41 1.63 9.10
CA LEU A 94 2.08 0.71 8.21
C LEU A 94 3.36 0.21 8.87
N LEU A 95 3.47 -1.10 9.02
CA LEU A 95 4.62 -1.74 9.60
C LEU A 95 5.20 -2.72 8.60
N ALA A 96 6.44 -2.50 8.22
CA ALA A 96 7.20 -3.45 7.45
C ALA A 96 8.51 -3.74 8.19
N ILE A 97 8.82 -5.01 8.37
CA ILE A 97 9.93 -5.46 9.19
C ILE A 97 10.89 -6.24 8.32
N GLN A 98 12.19 -5.91 8.36
CA GLN A 98 13.19 -6.54 7.52
C GLN A 98 14.10 -7.46 8.32
N GLY A 99 14.40 -8.62 7.73
CA GLY A 99 15.34 -9.58 8.24
C GLY A 99 14.74 -10.61 9.19
N PRO A 100 15.35 -11.79 9.27
CA PRO A 100 14.81 -12.90 10.06
C PRO A 100 14.81 -12.63 11.56
N LYS A 101 15.78 -11.87 12.06
CA LYS A 101 15.83 -11.51 13.48
C LYS A 101 14.73 -10.50 13.86
N ALA A 102 14.34 -9.65 12.92
CA ALA A 102 13.24 -8.71 13.14
C ALA A 102 11.91 -9.45 13.23
N VAL A 103 11.69 -10.46 12.39
CA VAL A 103 10.50 -11.32 12.47
C VAL A 103 10.42 -11.99 13.83
N GLU A 104 11.51 -12.59 14.29
CA GLU A 104 11.58 -13.25 15.60
C GLU A 104 11.29 -12.27 16.74
N ALA A 105 11.91 -11.09 16.71
CA ALA A 105 11.75 -10.08 17.76
C ALA A 105 10.35 -9.51 17.82
N MET A 106 9.66 -9.40 16.69
CA MET A 106 8.36 -8.76 16.59
C MET A 106 7.18 -9.73 16.71
N GLN A 107 7.42 -11.05 16.63
CA GLN A 107 6.36 -12.05 16.60
C GLN A 107 5.49 -12.03 17.85
N SER A 108 6.03 -11.72 19.01
CA SER A 108 5.27 -11.66 20.26
C SER A 108 4.27 -10.50 20.33
N LEU A 109 4.38 -9.53 19.43
CA LEU A 109 3.57 -8.32 19.42
C LEU A 109 2.31 -8.45 18.56
N THR A 110 2.12 -9.56 17.87
CA THR A 110 0.99 -9.79 16.99
C THR A 110 0.55 -11.25 16.99
N SER A 111 -0.74 -11.49 16.72
CA SER A 111 -1.27 -12.84 16.53
C SER A 111 -0.97 -13.41 15.14
N VAL A 112 -0.52 -12.60 14.21
CA VAL A 112 -0.18 -13.03 12.85
C VAL A 112 1.13 -13.81 12.87
N ASN A 113 1.20 -14.93 12.15
CA ASN A 113 2.46 -15.62 11.94
C ASN A 113 3.28 -14.87 10.88
N LEU A 114 4.20 -14.04 11.34
CA LEU A 114 4.99 -13.15 10.47
C LEU A 114 5.84 -13.90 9.46
N SER A 115 6.30 -15.11 9.79
CA SER A 115 7.14 -15.91 8.89
C SER A 115 6.36 -16.44 7.68
N GLU A 116 5.03 -16.48 7.75
CA GLU A 116 4.17 -16.97 6.68
C GLU A 116 3.74 -15.89 5.68
N ILE A 117 3.99 -14.60 5.97
CA ILE A 117 3.66 -13.53 5.04
C ILE A 117 4.67 -13.55 3.89
N GLN A 118 4.19 -13.83 2.69
CA GLN A 118 5.02 -13.88 1.49
C GLN A 118 5.37 -12.48 1.00
N TYR A 119 6.45 -12.38 0.22
CA TYR A 119 6.90 -11.14 -0.38
C TYR A 119 5.78 -10.51 -1.24
N TYR A 120 5.56 -9.20 -1.07
CA TYR A 120 4.44 -8.45 -1.67
C TYR A 120 3.06 -8.97 -1.26
N HIS A 121 2.98 -9.56 -0.07
CA HIS A 121 1.73 -9.84 0.62
C HIS A 121 1.64 -8.99 1.89
N PHE A 122 0.45 -8.88 2.44
CA PHE A 122 0.23 -8.14 3.68
C PHE A 122 -0.95 -8.72 4.46
N GLU A 123 -0.97 -8.39 5.74
CA GLU A 123 -2.08 -8.68 6.65
C GLU A 123 -2.47 -7.40 7.38
N VAL A 124 -3.74 -7.24 7.68
CA VAL A 124 -4.24 -6.14 8.52
C VAL A 124 -4.66 -6.74 9.85
N ARG A 125 -3.93 -6.44 10.89
CA ARG A 125 -4.15 -7.03 12.23
C ARG A 125 -3.69 -6.03 13.30
N ASP A 126 -4.00 -6.36 14.54
CA ASP A 126 -3.48 -5.64 15.70
C ASP A 126 -1.99 -5.96 15.90
N PHE A 127 -1.24 -4.92 16.24
CA PHE A 127 0.18 -5.03 16.50
C PHE A 127 0.56 -4.16 17.69
N ALA A 128 1.18 -4.74 18.69
CA ALA A 128 1.58 -4.03 19.92
C ALA A 128 0.43 -3.23 20.57
N GLY A 129 -0.81 -3.75 20.50
CA GLY A 129 -1.99 -3.09 21.04
C GLY A 129 -2.59 -2.00 20.14
N ILE A 130 -2.01 -1.76 18.96
CA ILE A 130 -2.52 -0.80 18.00
C ILE A 130 -3.39 -1.54 16.97
N GLU A 131 -4.60 -1.03 16.74
CA GLU A 131 -5.55 -1.61 15.79
C GLU A 131 -5.22 -1.18 14.35
N ASN A 132 -5.66 -1.99 13.38
CA ASN A 132 -5.58 -1.69 11.94
C ASN A 132 -4.16 -1.40 11.46
N VAL A 133 -3.20 -2.20 11.92
CA VAL A 133 -1.82 -2.11 11.42
C VAL A 133 -1.70 -2.99 10.17
N ILE A 134 -1.19 -2.40 9.09
CA ILE A 134 -0.86 -3.13 7.87
C ILE A 134 0.55 -3.68 8.03
N ILE A 135 0.66 -5.01 8.12
CA ILE A 135 1.93 -5.72 8.25
C ILE A 135 2.30 -6.22 6.86
N SER A 136 3.35 -5.66 6.29
CA SER A 136 3.67 -5.84 4.87
C SER A 136 5.07 -6.40 4.67
N ALA A 137 5.21 -7.31 3.72
CA ALA A 137 6.47 -7.88 3.28
C ALA A 137 6.86 -7.30 1.91
N THR A 138 7.06 -5.98 1.84
CA THR A 138 7.36 -5.25 0.60
C THR A 138 8.78 -4.70 0.54
N GLY A 139 9.68 -5.14 1.43
CA GLY A 139 11.05 -4.66 1.49
C GLY A 139 11.90 -5.05 0.29
N TYR A 140 12.89 -4.23 -0.03
CA TYR A 140 13.75 -4.39 -1.21
C TYR A 140 15.01 -5.22 -0.94
N THR A 141 15.22 -5.71 0.28
CA THR A 141 16.50 -6.28 0.67
C THR A 141 16.74 -7.71 0.20
N GLY A 142 15.71 -8.39 -0.32
CA GLY A 142 15.81 -9.77 -0.75
C GLY A 142 16.07 -10.77 0.38
N SER A 143 16.14 -10.32 1.62
CA SER A 143 16.50 -11.13 2.78
C SER A 143 15.29 -11.77 3.48
N GLY A 144 14.11 -11.65 2.89
CA GLY A 144 12.88 -12.20 3.49
C GLY A 144 12.57 -11.52 4.82
N GLY A 145 11.92 -10.39 4.77
CA GLY A 145 11.57 -9.66 5.98
C GLY A 145 10.54 -8.58 5.67
N PHE A 146 10.33 -7.69 6.62
CA PHE A 146 9.30 -6.65 6.55
C PHE A 146 9.93 -5.27 6.74
N GLU A 147 9.41 -4.25 6.06
CA GLU A 147 9.83 -2.87 6.25
C GLU A 147 8.97 -2.16 7.29
N LYS A 148 9.60 -1.32 8.08
CA LYS A 148 8.92 -0.37 8.95
C LYS A 148 8.86 0.98 8.24
N LYS A 149 7.68 1.45 7.98
CA LYS A 149 7.45 2.75 7.35
C LYS A 149 6.75 3.72 8.28
#